data_ba35568d1d6940deab69fb24a0a7848d
#
_entry.id   ba35568d1d6940deab69fb24a0a7848d
#
_cell.length_a   1.000
_cell.length_b   1.000
_cell.length_c   1.000
_cell.angle_alpha   90.00
_cell.angle_beta   90.00
_cell.angle_gamma   90.00
#
_symmetry.space_group_name_H-M   'P 1'
#
loop_
_entity.id
_entity.type
_entity.pdbx_description
1 polymer ?
#
loop_
_entity_poly.entity_id
_entity_poly.type
_entity_poly.pdbx_seq_one_letter_code
_entity_poly.pdbx_strand_id
1 'polypeptide(L)'
;LVLLRIAGVPLGTPFSDPKYEKQAQQGSRVWIAGTIETYEKKSSNNGYVLRGEGSKGKIYVLAKRGDLPVGAAVRVNGTVKKPESPRNPGMFDEKTYYEGKGCAFYVISEREEVVDAGRWNLGEALRLERERCCAVLKEMMPEEEAGVLSAMLLGERSELTEETYLAYQQSGLLHLISVSGMHLMLLGMVLRRLLMALHLPKTP
;
A
#
# COMPACT_ATOMS: atom_id res chain seq x y z
N LEU A 1 -13.95 4.38 1.09
CA LEU A 1 -13.89 3.99 2.52
C LEU A 1 -14.75 4.91 3.38
N VAL A 2 -14.65 6.23 3.25
CA VAL A 2 -15.50 7.22 3.96
C VAL A 2 -16.95 7.08 3.56
N LEU A 3 -17.26 6.88 2.28
CA LEU A 3 -18.63 6.68 1.76
C LEU A 3 -19.30 5.40 2.30
N LEU A 4 -18.54 4.31 2.47
CA LEU A 4 -19.03 3.06 3.07
C LEU A 4 -19.38 3.21 4.56
N ARG A 5 -18.64 4.07 5.27
CA ARG A 5 -18.93 4.38 6.67
C ARG A 5 -20.23 5.20 6.83
N ILE A 6 -20.51 6.10 5.88
CA ILE A 6 -21.77 6.88 5.84
C ILE A 6 -22.97 5.98 5.54
N ALA A 7 -22.80 4.92 4.76
CA ALA A 7 -23.85 3.97 4.42
C ALA A 7 -24.18 2.94 5.53
N GLY A 8 -23.56 3.03 6.71
CA GLY A 8 -23.82 2.13 7.83
C GLY A 8 -23.34 0.68 7.63
N VAL A 9 -22.57 0.42 6.58
CA VAL A 9 -21.97 -0.90 6.36
C VAL A 9 -20.86 -1.09 7.40
N PRO A 10 -20.94 -2.08 8.30
CA PRO A 10 -19.88 -2.33 9.25
C PRO A 10 -18.65 -2.77 8.46
N LEU A 11 -17.67 -1.87 8.32
CA LEU A 11 -16.30 -2.26 8.01
C LEU A 11 -15.93 -3.24 9.10
N GLY A 12 -15.68 -4.51 8.73
CA GLY A 12 -15.36 -5.53 9.70
C GLY A 12 -14.40 -4.96 10.74
N THR A 13 -14.76 -5.10 12.02
CA THR A 13 -13.95 -4.59 13.12
C THR A 13 -12.52 -5.08 12.93
N PRO A 14 -11.51 -4.20 12.98
CA PRO A 14 -10.13 -4.60 12.87
C PRO A 14 -9.87 -5.65 13.95
N PHE A 15 -9.37 -6.80 13.51
CA PHE A 15 -9.18 -7.94 14.40
C PHE A 15 -8.06 -7.61 15.39
N SER A 16 -8.40 -7.23 16.63
CA SER A 16 -7.41 -7.05 17.68
C SER A 16 -7.03 -8.43 18.24
N ASP A 17 -5.78 -8.83 18.08
CA ASP A 17 -5.26 -9.99 18.78
C ASP A 17 -4.98 -9.57 20.23
N PRO A 18 -5.67 -10.16 21.23
CA PRO A 18 -5.48 -9.82 22.64
C PRO A 18 -4.03 -9.98 23.13
N LYS A 19 -3.25 -10.82 22.43
CA LYS A 19 -1.83 -11.02 22.70
C LYS A 19 -1.01 -9.74 22.53
N TYR A 20 -1.33 -8.94 21.52
CA TYR A 20 -0.58 -7.72 21.21
C TYR A 20 -1.17 -6.46 21.86
N GLU A 21 -2.39 -6.51 22.36
CA GLU A 21 -3.05 -5.34 22.98
C GLU A 21 -2.31 -4.84 24.23
N LYS A 22 -1.94 -5.75 25.13
CA LYS A 22 -1.15 -5.43 26.33
C LYS A 22 0.26 -4.95 25.98
N GLN A 23 0.87 -5.57 24.98
CA GLN A 23 2.23 -5.22 24.52
C GLN A 23 2.26 -3.86 23.82
N ALA A 24 1.21 -3.51 23.06
CA ALA A 24 1.09 -2.23 22.40
C ALA A 24 0.90 -1.06 23.39
N GLN A 25 0.18 -1.29 24.50
CA GLN A 25 0.03 -0.29 25.56
C GLN A 25 1.37 0.03 26.25
N GLN A 26 2.27 -0.95 26.31
CA GLN A 26 3.57 -0.82 26.98
C GLN A 26 4.70 -0.41 26.02
N GLY A 27 4.45 -0.30 24.70
CA GLY A 27 5.49 -0.05 23.71
C GLY A 27 6.56 -1.15 23.70
N SER A 28 6.16 -2.38 23.95
CA SER A 28 7.07 -3.51 24.09
C SER A 28 7.66 -3.94 22.77
N ARG A 29 8.91 -4.42 22.80
CA ARG A 29 9.52 -5.09 21.65
C ARG A 29 8.95 -6.50 21.50
N VAL A 30 8.61 -6.84 20.27
CA VAL A 30 8.06 -8.15 19.94
C VAL A 30 8.72 -8.74 18.70
N TRP A 31 8.73 -10.07 18.65
CA TRP A 31 8.98 -10.81 17.43
C TRP A 31 7.64 -11.23 16.83
N ILE A 32 7.43 -10.88 15.57
CA ILE A 32 6.23 -11.22 14.79
C ILE A 32 6.68 -11.99 13.56
N ALA A 33 6.05 -13.12 13.31
CA ALA A 33 6.23 -13.88 12.07
C ALA A 33 4.92 -13.87 11.28
N GLY A 34 5.05 -13.77 9.96
CA GLY A 34 3.88 -13.77 9.09
C GLY A 34 4.27 -13.66 7.62
N THR A 35 3.24 -13.70 6.78
CA THR A 35 3.39 -13.56 5.33
C THR A 35 3.01 -12.14 4.89
N ILE A 36 3.80 -11.55 4.01
CA ILE A 36 3.53 -10.23 3.44
C ILE A 36 2.33 -10.34 2.49
N GLU A 37 1.27 -9.60 2.81
CA GLU A 37 0.05 -9.57 1.99
C GLU A 37 0.06 -8.40 1.00
N THR A 38 0.48 -7.23 1.45
CA THR A 38 0.61 -6.03 0.62
C THR A 38 1.85 -5.25 1.01
N TYR A 39 2.46 -4.59 0.04
CA TYR A 39 3.61 -3.72 0.21
C TYR A 39 3.28 -2.32 -0.30
N GLU A 40 3.75 -1.29 0.42
CA GLU A 40 3.59 0.11 0.06
C GLU A 40 4.93 0.82 0.14
N LYS A 41 5.37 1.33 -1.00
CA LYS A 41 6.51 2.24 -1.07
C LYS A 41 6.04 3.65 -0.68
N LYS A 42 6.74 4.30 0.24
CA LYS A 42 6.50 5.69 0.62
C LYS A 42 7.82 6.46 0.56
N SER A 43 7.73 7.78 0.42
CA SER A 43 8.91 8.65 0.30
C SER A 43 9.88 8.56 1.49
N SER A 44 9.37 8.37 2.72
CA SER A 44 10.20 8.34 3.94
C SER A 44 10.36 6.95 4.56
N ASN A 45 9.36 6.10 4.47
CA ASN A 45 9.36 4.78 5.08
C ASN A 45 8.53 3.82 4.24
N ASN A 46 9.04 2.63 4.00
CA ASN A 46 8.26 1.58 3.38
C ASN A 46 7.32 0.94 4.40
N GLY A 47 6.18 0.44 3.93
CA GLY A 47 5.22 -0.23 4.78
C GLY A 47 4.69 -1.50 4.14
N TYR A 48 4.38 -2.48 4.96
CA TYR A 48 3.72 -3.69 4.49
C TYR A 48 2.74 -4.24 5.53
N VAL A 49 1.72 -4.94 5.03
CA VAL A 49 0.76 -5.64 5.86
C VAL A 49 1.18 -7.08 5.99
N LEU A 50 1.38 -7.53 7.25
CA LEU A 50 1.62 -8.92 7.59
C LEU A 50 0.33 -9.60 8.01
N ARG A 51 0.12 -10.79 7.48
CA ARG A 51 -0.83 -11.76 8.04
C ARG A 51 -0.04 -12.66 8.98
N GLY A 52 -0.30 -12.55 10.28
CA GLY A 52 0.40 -13.30 11.31
C GLY A 52 0.12 -14.81 11.24
N GLU A 53 1.13 -15.65 11.46
CA GLU A 53 0.96 -17.08 11.63
C GLU A 53 0.16 -17.36 12.90
N GLY A 54 -0.95 -18.10 12.75
CA GLY A 54 -1.83 -18.46 13.87
C GLY A 54 -2.71 -17.32 14.40
N SER A 55 -2.64 -16.13 13.83
CA SER A 55 -3.52 -15.00 14.13
C SER A 55 -4.47 -14.75 12.97
N LYS A 56 -5.74 -14.47 13.29
CA LYS A 56 -6.71 -14.01 12.27
C LYS A 56 -6.55 -12.52 11.95
N GLY A 57 -5.61 -11.82 12.59
CA GLY A 57 -5.39 -10.39 12.45
C GLY A 57 -4.30 -10.03 11.46
N LYS A 58 -4.41 -8.82 10.95
CA LYS A 58 -3.39 -8.17 10.12
C LYS A 58 -2.64 -7.14 10.95
N ILE A 59 -1.35 -7.04 10.72
CA ILE A 59 -0.47 -6.09 11.41
C ILE A 59 0.25 -5.28 10.35
N TYR A 60 0.22 -3.96 10.50
CA TYR A 60 0.99 -3.08 9.63
C TYR A 60 2.41 -2.92 10.17
N VAL A 61 3.40 -3.06 9.31
CA VAL A 61 4.81 -2.89 9.66
C VAL A 61 5.37 -1.70 8.92
N LEU A 62 5.94 -0.76 9.66
CA LEU A 62 6.77 0.31 9.12
C LEU A 62 8.19 -0.25 8.98
N ALA A 63 8.61 -0.48 7.74
CA ALA A 63 9.85 -1.15 7.40
C ALA A 63 11.00 -0.17 7.22
N LYS A 64 12.19 -0.57 7.68
CA LYS A 64 13.44 0.10 7.31
C LYS A 64 13.99 -0.39 5.96
N ARG A 65 13.76 -1.66 5.65
CA ARG A 65 14.16 -2.28 4.38
C ARG A 65 13.07 -2.12 3.32
N GLY A 66 13.53 -1.85 2.09
CA GLY A 66 12.66 -1.49 0.99
C GLY A 66 12.23 -2.60 0.04
N ASP A 67 12.77 -3.81 0.14
CA ASP A 67 12.66 -4.78 -0.97
C ASP A 67 12.20 -6.16 -0.50
N LEU A 68 11.13 -6.18 0.29
CA LEU A 68 10.54 -7.45 0.72
C LEU A 68 9.43 -7.87 -0.26
N PRO A 69 9.54 -9.07 -0.87
CA PRO A 69 8.57 -9.52 -1.86
C PRO A 69 7.22 -9.84 -1.22
N VAL A 70 6.14 -9.50 -1.92
CA VAL A 70 4.78 -9.88 -1.53
C VAL A 70 4.65 -11.40 -1.58
N GLY A 71 4.09 -11.99 -0.53
CA GLY A 71 4.00 -13.45 -0.38
C GLY A 71 5.17 -14.08 0.36
N ALA A 72 6.24 -13.32 0.68
CA ALA A 72 7.33 -13.81 1.49
C ALA A 72 6.91 -14.01 2.95
N ALA A 73 7.41 -15.08 3.56
CA ALA A 73 7.34 -15.27 5.01
C ALA A 73 8.51 -14.54 5.67
N VAL A 74 8.19 -13.64 6.58
CA VAL A 74 9.17 -12.79 7.26
C VAL A 74 9.01 -12.87 8.76
N ARG A 75 10.12 -12.69 9.45
CA ARG A 75 10.18 -12.48 10.89
C ARG A 75 10.66 -11.07 11.17
N VAL A 76 9.89 -10.34 11.94
CA VAL A 76 10.12 -8.92 12.24
C VAL A 76 10.32 -8.75 13.74
N ASN A 77 11.39 -8.08 14.10
CA ASN A 77 11.61 -7.56 15.44
C ASN A 77 11.33 -6.06 15.43
N GLY A 78 10.51 -5.59 16.36
CA GLY A 78 10.19 -4.17 16.42
C GLY A 78 9.29 -3.82 17.59
N THR A 79 9.00 -2.53 17.70
CA THR A 79 8.15 -1.97 18.75
C THR A 79 6.70 -1.88 18.26
N VAL A 80 5.80 -2.54 18.99
CA VAL A 80 4.35 -2.47 18.71
C VAL A 80 3.81 -1.15 19.23
N LYS A 81 2.97 -0.51 18.41
CA LYS A 81 2.23 0.69 18.78
C LYS A 81 0.76 0.56 18.43
N LYS A 82 -0.08 1.20 19.23
CA LYS A 82 -1.51 1.37 18.93
C LYS A 82 -1.69 2.69 18.19
N PRO A 83 -2.42 2.70 17.06
CA PRO A 83 -2.72 3.95 16.35
C PRO A 83 -3.49 4.92 17.22
N GLU A 84 -3.08 6.18 17.22
CA GLU A 84 -3.75 7.25 17.97
C GLU A 84 -4.72 8.02 17.06
N SER A 85 -5.78 8.55 17.66
CA SER A 85 -6.65 9.52 16.98
C SER A 85 -5.96 10.88 16.95
N PRO A 86 -6.21 11.72 15.92
CA PRO A 86 -5.59 13.03 15.81
C PRO A 86 -5.96 13.91 17.02
N ARG A 87 -4.96 14.55 17.62
CA ARG A 87 -5.16 15.45 18.77
C ARG A 87 -5.58 16.85 18.35
N ASN A 88 -5.21 17.26 17.12
CA ASN A 88 -5.51 18.58 16.57
C ASN A 88 -6.19 18.44 15.19
N PRO A 89 -7.07 19.42 14.83
CA PRO A 89 -7.62 19.49 13.48
C PRO A 89 -6.50 19.58 12.43
N GLY A 90 -6.61 18.77 11.38
CA GLY A 90 -5.63 18.72 10.29
C GLY A 90 -4.45 17.77 10.50
N MET A 91 -4.30 17.16 11.69
CA MET A 91 -3.32 16.08 11.87
C MET A 91 -3.76 14.79 11.17
N PHE A 92 -2.76 14.02 10.75
CA PHE A 92 -2.98 12.70 10.16
C PHE A 92 -3.69 11.77 11.16
N ASP A 93 -4.80 11.17 10.72
CA ASP A 93 -5.56 10.20 11.51
C ASP A 93 -4.98 8.80 11.32
N GLU A 94 -4.01 8.44 12.17
CA GLU A 94 -3.40 7.10 12.16
C GLU A 94 -4.44 6.01 12.36
N LYS A 95 -5.39 6.23 13.25
CA LYS A 95 -6.41 5.24 13.59
C LYS A 95 -7.25 4.89 12.37
N THR A 96 -7.83 5.89 11.71
CA THR A 96 -8.63 5.68 10.49
C THR A 96 -7.80 5.07 9.36
N TYR A 97 -6.52 5.46 9.24
CA TYR A 97 -5.63 4.92 8.22
C TYR A 97 -5.35 3.42 8.41
N TYR A 98 -4.93 2.99 9.61
CA TYR A 98 -4.61 1.58 9.88
C TYR A 98 -5.86 0.70 9.98
N GLU A 99 -6.95 1.19 10.56
CA GLU A 99 -8.24 0.50 10.55
C GLU A 99 -8.76 0.28 9.13
N GLY A 100 -8.56 1.23 8.22
CA GLY A 100 -8.88 1.09 6.80
C GLY A 100 -8.11 -0.03 6.11
N LYS A 101 -6.94 -0.42 6.63
CA LYS A 101 -6.14 -1.57 6.18
C LYS A 101 -6.48 -2.87 6.92
N GLY A 102 -7.41 -2.83 7.87
CA GLY A 102 -7.76 -3.96 8.72
C GLY A 102 -6.72 -4.26 9.80
N CYS A 103 -5.86 -3.28 10.13
CA CYS A 103 -4.81 -3.42 11.15
C CYS A 103 -5.20 -2.66 12.42
N ALA A 104 -5.25 -3.37 13.56
CA ALA A 104 -5.51 -2.79 14.87
C ALA A 104 -4.24 -2.20 15.52
N PHE A 105 -3.08 -2.66 15.08
CA PHE A 105 -1.76 -2.28 15.58
C PHE A 105 -0.80 -2.06 14.41
N TYR A 106 0.25 -1.30 14.68
CA TYR A 106 1.39 -1.23 13.78
C TYR A 106 2.69 -1.49 14.53
N VAL A 107 3.71 -1.91 13.79
CA VAL A 107 5.03 -2.22 14.32
C VAL A 107 6.05 -1.36 13.63
N ILE A 108 6.89 -0.69 14.40
CA ILE A 108 8.08 -0.02 13.87
C ILE A 108 9.20 -1.06 13.87
N SER A 109 9.58 -1.48 12.67
CA SER A 109 10.61 -2.51 12.51
C SER A 109 12.00 -1.98 12.87
N GLU A 110 12.75 -2.79 13.62
CA GLU A 110 14.17 -2.60 13.87
C GLU A 110 15.02 -3.59 13.07
N ARG A 111 14.53 -4.82 12.94
CA ARG A 111 15.20 -5.90 12.21
C ARG A 111 14.17 -6.77 11.49
N GLU A 112 14.49 -7.11 10.25
CA GLU A 112 13.67 -7.92 9.37
C GLU A 112 14.50 -9.08 8.83
N GLU A 113 13.95 -10.29 8.94
CA GLU A 113 14.56 -11.52 8.46
C GLU A 113 13.58 -12.20 7.51
N VAL A 114 14.01 -12.44 6.27
CA VAL A 114 13.23 -13.25 5.32
C VAL A 114 13.46 -14.71 5.66
N VAL A 115 12.39 -15.41 6.02
CA VAL A 115 12.41 -16.84 6.35
C VAL A 115 12.23 -17.67 5.10
N ASP A 116 11.31 -17.24 4.23
CA ASP A 116 11.04 -17.84 2.93
C ASP A 116 10.67 -16.73 1.96
N ALA A 117 11.32 -16.70 0.81
CA ALA A 117 11.05 -15.71 -0.24
C ALA A 117 9.65 -15.87 -0.87
N GLY A 118 8.95 -16.94 -0.52
CA GLY A 118 7.62 -17.22 -1.04
C GLY A 118 7.63 -17.82 -2.44
N ARG A 119 6.49 -18.37 -2.83
CA ARG A 119 6.27 -18.84 -4.21
C ARG A 119 5.89 -17.67 -5.11
N TRP A 120 6.06 -17.84 -6.41
CA TRP A 120 5.59 -16.88 -7.41
C TRP A 120 4.16 -16.40 -7.10
N ASN A 121 3.99 -15.10 -7.02
CA ASN A 121 2.73 -14.46 -6.68
C ASN A 121 2.42 -13.38 -7.74
N LEU A 122 1.21 -13.42 -8.29
CA LEU A 122 0.76 -12.45 -9.28
C LEU A 122 0.89 -11.01 -8.76
N GLY A 123 0.63 -10.77 -7.47
CA GLY A 123 0.77 -9.45 -6.85
C GLY A 123 2.21 -8.94 -6.91
N GLU A 124 3.19 -9.82 -6.65
CA GLU A 124 4.61 -9.49 -6.75
C GLU A 124 5.04 -9.25 -8.19
N ALA A 125 4.57 -10.07 -9.13
CA ALA A 125 4.85 -9.86 -10.54
C ALA A 125 4.31 -8.50 -11.03
N LEU A 126 3.08 -8.15 -10.65
CA LEU A 126 2.49 -6.84 -10.99
C LEU A 126 3.22 -5.67 -10.32
N ARG A 127 3.71 -5.86 -9.09
CA ARG A 127 4.54 -4.86 -8.40
C ARG A 127 5.83 -4.60 -9.16
N LEU A 128 6.54 -5.67 -9.53
CA LEU A 128 7.79 -5.58 -10.28
C LEU A 128 7.59 -4.93 -11.66
N GLU A 129 6.52 -5.30 -12.38
CA GLU A 129 6.21 -4.67 -13.66
C GLU A 129 5.88 -3.17 -13.50
N ARG A 130 5.16 -2.79 -12.45
CA ARG A 130 4.91 -1.38 -12.14
C ARG A 130 6.22 -0.63 -11.89
N GLU A 131 7.14 -1.19 -11.11
CA GLU A 131 8.44 -0.58 -10.86
C GLU A 131 9.29 -0.44 -12.13
N ARG A 132 9.27 -1.45 -13.02
CA ARG A 132 9.90 -1.36 -14.33
C ARG A 132 9.31 -0.23 -15.19
N CYS A 133 7.96 -0.14 -15.24
CA CYS A 133 7.30 0.95 -15.93
C CYS A 133 7.68 2.33 -15.39
N CYS A 134 7.76 2.48 -14.07
CA CYS A 134 8.22 3.72 -13.44
C CYS A 134 9.67 4.05 -13.82
N ALA A 135 10.56 3.05 -13.85
CA ALA A 135 11.95 3.23 -14.26
C ALA A 135 12.06 3.70 -15.73
N VAL A 136 11.31 3.08 -16.64
CA VAL A 136 11.26 3.49 -18.05
C VAL A 136 10.76 4.93 -18.20
N LEU A 137 9.73 5.32 -17.46
CA LEU A 137 9.24 6.70 -17.48
C LEU A 137 10.31 7.70 -17.03
N LYS A 138 11.11 7.37 -16.01
CA LYS A 138 12.22 8.21 -15.53
C LYS A 138 13.37 8.33 -16.53
N GLU A 139 13.57 7.32 -17.38
CA GLU A 139 14.57 7.38 -18.44
C GLU A 139 14.11 8.23 -19.64
N MET A 140 12.78 8.31 -19.88
CA MET A 140 12.21 8.97 -21.05
C MET A 140 11.91 10.46 -20.84
N MET A 141 11.78 10.91 -19.58
CA MET A 141 11.34 12.28 -19.26
C MET A 141 11.92 12.78 -17.94
N PRO A 142 11.87 14.11 -17.66
CA PRO A 142 12.30 14.68 -16.39
C PRO A 142 11.61 14.04 -15.19
N GLU A 143 12.29 14.01 -14.04
CA GLU A 143 11.85 13.31 -12.85
C GLU A 143 10.47 13.75 -12.34
N GLU A 144 10.17 15.05 -12.40
CA GLU A 144 8.88 15.58 -11.97
C GLU A 144 7.73 15.08 -12.85
N GLU A 145 7.91 15.12 -14.17
CA GLU A 145 6.92 14.66 -15.14
C GLU A 145 6.72 13.14 -15.04
N ALA A 146 7.81 12.40 -14.88
CA ALA A 146 7.78 10.96 -14.67
C ALA A 146 7.02 10.58 -13.39
N GLY A 147 7.20 11.34 -12.31
CA GLY A 147 6.48 11.18 -11.04
C GLY A 147 4.97 11.38 -11.22
N VAL A 148 4.57 12.46 -11.89
CA VAL A 148 3.15 12.74 -12.16
C VAL A 148 2.52 11.64 -13.03
N LEU A 149 3.18 11.22 -14.11
CA LEU A 149 2.67 10.15 -14.98
C LEU A 149 2.61 8.80 -14.26
N SER A 150 3.61 8.48 -13.41
CA SER A 150 3.60 7.27 -12.60
C SER A 150 2.41 7.25 -11.64
N ALA A 151 2.10 8.39 -11.02
CA ALA A 151 0.94 8.50 -10.15
C ALA A 151 -0.39 8.37 -10.91
N MET A 152 -0.49 9.00 -12.10
CA MET A 152 -1.72 8.98 -12.92
C MET A 152 -2.00 7.63 -13.56
N LEU A 153 -0.97 6.97 -14.12
CA LEU A 153 -1.13 5.74 -14.89
C LEU A 153 -1.00 4.47 -14.04
N LEU A 154 -0.06 4.48 -13.10
CA LEU A 154 0.32 3.30 -12.32
C LEU A 154 -0.15 3.37 -10.86
N GLY A 155 -0.67 4.52 -10.43
CA GLY A 155 -1.09 4.76 -9.05
C GLY A 155 0.08 4.89 -8.07
N GLU A 156 1.32 5.06 -8.58
CA GLU A 156 2.53 5.16 -7.76
C GLU A 156 2.83 6.61 -7.38
N ARG A 157 2.47 6.98 -6.17
CA ARG A 157 2.60 8.35 -5.66
C ARG A 157 3.91 8.62 -4.93
N SER A 158 4.68 7.59 -4.62
CA SER A 158 5.95 7.75 -3.90
C SER A 158 7.02 8.49 -4.71
N GLU A 159 6.79 8.58 -6.02
CA GLU A 159 7.69 9.27 -6.96
C GLU A 159 7.34 10.76 -7.14
N LEU A 160 6.23 11.23 -6.55
CA LEU A 160 5.88 12.66 -6.56
C LEU A 160 6.75 13.41 -5.55
N THR A 161 7.31 14.54 -5.99
CA THR A 161 7.94 15.47 -5.08
C THR A 161 6.89 16.12 -4.18
N GLU A 162 7.27 16.48 -2.95
CA GLU A 162 6.35 17.14 -2.02
C GLU A 162 5.83 18.46 -2.58
N GLU A 163 6.69 19.20 -3.28
CA GLU A 163 6.33 20.47 -3.95
C GLU A 163 5.25 20.25 -5.02
N THR A 164 5.43 19.29 -5.91
CA THR A 164 4.45 18.93 -6.94
C THR A 164 3.14 18.47 -6.31
N TYR A 165 3.21 17.63 -5.27
CA TYR A 165 2.01 17.19 -4.56
C TYR A 165 1.22 18.37 -3.97
N LEU A 166 1.91 19.32 -3.29
CA LEU A 166 1.30 20.50 -2.71
C LEU A 166 0.71 21.44 -3.78
N ALA A 167 1.39 21.62 -4.92
CA ALA A 167 0.88 22.43 -6.03
C ALA A 167 -0.45 21.86 -6.58
N TYR A 168 -0.53 20.54 -6.77
CA TYR A 168 -1.77 19.88 -7.19
C TYR A 168 -2.87 19.94 -6.12
N GLN A 169 -2.50 19.87 -4.85
CA GLN A 169 -3.44 20.01 -3.74
C GLN A 169 -4.02 21.41 -3.66
N GLN A 170 -3.19 22.44 -3.77
CA GLN A 170 -3.61 23.84 -3.71
C GLN A 170 -4.46 24.25 -4.93
N SER A 171 -4.16 23.70 -6.10
CA SER A 171 -4.95 23.93 -7.31
C SER A 171 -6.28 23.15 -7.36
N GLY A 172 -6.54 22.27 -6.38
CA GLY A 172 -7.73 21.40 -6.37
C GLY A 172 -7.68 20.27 -7.40
N LEU A 173 -6.56 20.08 -8.09
CA LEU A 173 -6.38 19.10 -9.17
C LEU A 173 -5.86 17.74 -8.66
N LEU A 174 -5.81 17.52 -7.35
CA LEU A 174 -5.31 16.29 -6.75
C LEU A 174 -6.04 15.03 -7.25
N HIS A 175 -7.31 15.17 -7.66
CA HIS A 175 -8.09 14.08 -8.23
C HIS A 175 -7.57 13.60 -9.59
N LEU A 176 -6.84 14.43 -10.34
CA LEU A 176 -6.21 14.06 -11.61
C LEU A 176 -5.01 13.12 -11.39
N ILE A 177 -4.29 13.26 -10.27
CA ILE A 177 -3.17 12.40 -9.91
C ILE A 177 -3.64 11.02 -9.43
N SER A 178 -4.92 10.88 -9.08
CA SER A 178 -5.47 9.55 -8.82
C SER A 178 -5.85 8.86 -10.12
N VAL A 179 -5.66 7.53 -10.16
CA VAL A 179 -6.17 6.73 -11.29
C VAL A 179 -7.66 7.01 -11.44
N SER A 180 -8.01 7.83 -12.42
CA SER A 180 -9.40 8.21 -12.65
C SER A 180 -10.13 7.13 -13.46
N GLY A 181 -11.45 7.02 -13.27
CA GLY A 181 -12.28 6.11 -14.07
C GLY A 181 -12.12 6.32 -15.58
N MET A 182 -11.81 7.55 -16.00
CA MET A 182 -11.54 7.89 -17.42
C MET A 182 -10.27 7.20 -17.93
N HIS A 183 -9.19 7.16 -17.16
CA HIS A 183 -7.95 6.46 -17.53
C HIS A 183 -8.18 4.95 -17.64
N LEU A 184 -8.95 4.36 -16.72
CA LEU A 184 -9.32 2.95 -16.80
C LEU A 184 -10.18 2.65 -18.02
N MET A 185 -11.10 3.56 -18.38
CA MET A 185 -11.94 3.42 -19.57
C MET A 185 -11.11 3.48 -20.85
N LEU A 186 -10.17 4.43 -20.95
CA LEU A 186 -9.26 4.54 -22.09
C LEU A 186 -8.37 3.30 -22.22
N LEU A 187 -7.77 2.87 -21.13
CA LEU A 187 -6.95 1.65 -21.09
C LEU A 187 -7.75 0.42 -21.50
N GLY A 188 -8.97 0.26 -20.96
CA GLY A 188 -9.89 -0.81 -21.33
C GLY A 188 -10.26 -0.79 -22.81
N MET A 189 -10.44 0.40 -23.39
CA MET A 189 -10.76 0.58 -24.81
C MET A 189 -9.57 0.19 -25.71
N VAL A 190 -8.35 0.60 -25.33
CA VAL A 190 -7.11 0.22 -26.02
C VAL A 190 -6.90 -1.29 -25.94
N LEU A 191 -7.02 -1.87 -24.74
CA LEU A 191 -6.88 -3.32 -24.54
C LEU A 191 -7.91 -4.11 -25.34
N ARG A 192 -9.17 -3.67 -25.36
CA ARG A 192 -10.21 -4.29 -26.19
C ARG A 192 -9.85 -4.24 -27.68
N ARG A 193 -9.36 -3.10 -28.19
CA ARG A 193 -8.93 -2.99 -29.59
C ARG A 193 -7.77 -3.93 -29.90
N LEU A 194 -6.78 -4.02 -29.01
CA LEU A 194 -5.65 -4.94 -29.13
C LEU A 194 -6.11 -6.41 -29.17
N LEU A 195 -6.99 -6.81 -28.25
CA LEU A 195 -7.54 -8.17 -28.21
C LEU A 195 -8.35 -8.51 -29.47
N MET A 196 -9.12 -7.54 -30.00
CA MET A 196 -9.83 -7.74 -31.25
C MET A 196 -8.89 -7.82 -32.45
N ALA A 197 -7.79 -7.05 -32.47
CA ALA A 197 -6.78 -7.11 -33.52
C ALA A 197 -6.01 -8.43 -33.52
N LEU A 198 -5.80 -9.03 -32.34
CA LEU A 198 -5.14 -10.33 -32.20
C LEU A 198 -6.04 -11.53 -32.53
N HIS A 199 -7.26 -11.31 -33.02
CA HIS A 199 -8.22 -12.37 -33.42
C HIS A 199 -8.43 -13.46 -32.35
N LEU A 200 -8.35 -13.11 -31.07
CA LEU A 200 -8.65 -14.05 -30.02
C LEU A 200 -10.13 -14.46 -30.10
N PRO A 201 -10.44 -15.78 -30.16
CA PRO A 201 -11.80 -16.24 -30.30
C PRO A 201 -12.65 -15.72 -29.13
N LYS A 202 -13.84 -15.22 -29.45
CA LYS A 202 -14.82 -14.86 -28.44
C LYS A 202 -15.17 -16.13 -27.69
N THR A 203 -14.77 -16.26 -26.44
CA THR A 203 -15.34 -17.28 -25.54
C THR A 203 -16.81 -16.95 -25.36
N PRO A 204 -17.70 -17.93 -25.51
CA PRO A 204 -19.15 -17.76 -25.39
C PRO A 204 -19.57 -17.25 -24.00
#